data_2aa0d515b08205fa705dca0bd9d6a254
#
_entry.id   2aa0d515b08205fa705dca0bd9d6a254
#
_cell.length_a   1.000
_cell.length_b   1.000
_cell.length_c   1.000
_cell.angle_alpha   90.00
_cell.angle_beta   90.00
_cell.angle_gamma   90.00
#
_symmetry.space_group_name_H-M   'P 1'
#
loop_
_entity.id
_entity.type
_entity.pdbx_description
1 polymer ?
#
loop_
_entity_poly.entity_id
_entity_poly.type
_entity_poly.pdbx_seq_one_letter_code
_entity_poly.pdbx_strand_id
1 'polypeptide(L)'
;MKNKKSQSEVISSVLLILLVVVATMLIFAFVMPFVKERLSSGDCLDVTGKIEISSGYTCYNGTAMQVQVHILEIKDLIDGFSIELGGASTNNFKILNDTFVTGVNMCNSALKMEVPPADNTERTYVITANKPNVIRVYPILKGGKACDASDIVTEISDCFGDEQTCP
;
A
#
# COMPACT_ATOMS: atom_id res chain seq x y z
N MET A 1 41.67 13.84 58.98
CA MET A 1 41.27 12.83 57.96
C MET A 1 39.75 12.80 57.81
N LYS A 2 39.08 13.89 57.31
CA LYS A 2 37.62 13.99 57.29
C LYS A 2 36.95 14.19 55.92
N ASN A 3 37.71 14.16 54.82
CA ASN A 3 37.13 14.52 53.48
C ASN A 3 36.99 13.36 52.47
N LYS A 4 37.32 12.14 52.81
CA LYS A 4 37.19 11.02 51.83
C LYS A 4 35.75 10.47 51.70
N LYS A 5 34.92 10.58 52.75
CA LYS A 5 33.51 10.08 52.68
C LYS A 5 32.58 10.97 51.86
N SER A 6 32.74 12.30 51.90
CA SER A 6 31.86 13.21 51.15
C SER A 6 32.13 13.21 49.63
N GLN A 7 33.35 12.97 49.21
CA GLN A 7 33.70 12.85 47.78
C GLN A 7 33.11 11.59 47.13
N SER A 8 33.06 10.47 47.87
CA SER A 8 32.47 9.23 47.34
C SER A 8 30.95 9.34 47.13
N GLU A 9 30.25 10.08 47.99
CA GLU A 9 28.81 10.26 47.90
C GLU A 9 28.40 11.13 46.69
N VAL A 10 29.15 12.20 46.42
CA VAL A 10 28.93 13.07 45.25
C VAL A 10 29.26 12.32 43.94
N ILE A 11 30.30 11.57 43.90
CA ILE A 11 30.67 10.78 42.71
C ILE A 11 29.61 9.73 42.43
N SER A 12 29.08 9.05 43.42
CA SER A 12 28.03 8.06 43.28
C SER A 12 26.75 8.65 42.75
N SER A 13 26.31 9.84 43.24
CA SER A 13 25.11 10.50 42.77
C SER A 13 25.20 11.01 41.34
N VAL A 14 26.34 11.54 40.92
CA VAL A 14 26.62 11.97 39.53
C VAL A 14 26.61 10.79 38.60
N LEU A 15 27.21 9.68 38.99
CA LEU A 15 27.26 8.46 38.19
C LEU A 15 25.86 7.85 37.99
N LEU A 16 25.02 7.90 39.02
CA LEU A 16 23.63 7.45 38.93
C LEU A 16 22.81 8.32 37.98
N ILE A 17 22.96 9.64 38.06
CA ILE A 17 22.27 10.56 37.11
C ILE A 17 22.71 10.31 35.67
N LEU A 18 24.02 10.16 35.44
CA LEU A 18 24.54 9.84 34.10
C LEU A 18 23.97 8.52 33.59
N LEU A 19 23.90 7.49 34.40
CA LEU A 19 23.34 6.19 34.02
C LEU A 19 21.87 6.30 33.64
N VAL A 20 21.05 7.06 34.40
CA VAL A 20 19.65 7.29 34.08
C VAL A 20 19.49 8.04 32.77
N VAL A 21 20.29 9.09 32.53
CA VAL A 21 20.24 9.87 31.28
C VAL A 21 20.59 8.99 30.07
N VAL A 22 21.66 8.18 30.19
CA VAL A 22 22.04 7.26 29.11
C VAL A 22 20.94 6.21 28.86
N ALA A 23 20.39 5.63 29.93
CA ALA A 23 19.31 4.64 29.80
C ALA A 23 18.07 5.23 29.13
N THR A 24 17.68 6.45 29.50
CA THR A 24 16.53 7.13 28.86
C THR A 24 16.79 7.43 27.38
N MET A 25 17.98 7.89 27.00
CA MET A 25 18.34 8.10 25.60
C MET A 25 18.28 6.81 24.78
N LEU A 26 18.76 5.70 25.34
CA LEU A 26 18.67 4.39 24.67
C LEU A 26 17.22 3.94 24.48
N ILE A 27 16.38 4.10 25.50
CA ILE A 27 14.96 3.77 25.39
C ILE A 27 14.31 4.57 24.26
N PHE A 28 14.51 5.89 24.21
CA PHE A 28 13.94 6.72 23.14
C PHE A 28 14.47 6.34 21.76
N ALA A 29 15.76 6.01 21.63
CA ALA A 29 16.35 5.61 20.36
C ALA A 29 15.75 4.31 19.81
N PHE A 30 15.36 3.37 20.66
CA PHE A 30 14.76 2.10 20.24
C PHE A 30 13.23 2.15 20.18
N VAL A 31 12.55 2.80 21.10
CA VAL A 31 11.08 2.82 21.18
C VAL A 31 10.47 3.70 20.09
N MET A 32 11.07 4.85 19.79
CA MET A 32 10.51 5.77 18.78
C MET A 32 10.36 5.17 17.39
N PRO A 33 11.37 4.50 16.79
CA PRO A 33 11.18 3.86 15.48
C PRO A 33 10.12 2.75 15.54
N PHE A 34 10.10 1.95 16.60
CA PHE A 34 9.11 0.89 16.77
C PHE A 34 7.67 1.42 16.88
N VAL A 35 7.47 2.50 17.63
CA VAL A 35 6.15 3.15 17.76
C VAL A 35 5.72 3.75 16.41
N LYS A 36 6.63 4.41 15.68
CA LYS A 36 6.33 4.94 14.34
C LYS A 36 5.92 3.84 13.36
N GLU A 37 6.60 2.72 13.38
CA GLU A 37 6.27 1.58 12.53
C GLU A 37 4.89 1.01 12.85
N ARG A 38 4.53 0.90 14.14
CA ARG A 38 3.22 0.42 14.58
C ARG A 38 2.09 1.40 14.26
N LEU A 39 2.29 2.70 14.47
CA LEU A 39 1.31 3.72 14.09
C LEU A 39 1.08 3.74 12.57
N SER A 40 2.16 3.64 11.81
CA SER A 40 2.09 3.55 10.35
C SER A 40 1.35 2.29 9.86
N SER A 41 1.39 1.18 10.58
CA SER A 41 0.59 -0.02 10.27
C SER A 41 -0.89 0.16 10.60
N GLY A 42 -1.22 0.99 11.60
CA GLY A 42 -2.60 1.33 11.96
C GLY A 42 -3.36 1.96 10.81
N ASP A 43 -2.75 2.91 10.09
CA ASP A 43 -3.38 3.59 8.95
C ASP A 43 -3.75 2.62 7.81
N CYS A 44 -2.99 1.53 7.64
CA CYS A 44 -3.28 0.52 6.63
C CYS A 44 -4.46 -0.39 7.01
N LEU A 45 -4.77 -0.56 8.29
CA LEU A 45 -5.89 -1.40 8.72
C LEU A 45 -7.24 -0.82 8.26
N ASP A 46 -7.36 0.51 8.20
CA ASP A 46 -8.59 1.18 7.78
C ASP A 46 -8.87 1.02 6.29
N VAL A 47 -7.86 0.71 5.49
CA VAL A 47 -7.99 0.56 4.03
C VAL A 47 -7.86 -0.89 3.55
N THR A 48 -7.43 -1.83 4.41
CA THR A 48 -7.30 -3.25 4.08
C THR A 48 -8.69 -3.86 3.85
N GLY A 49 -8.87 -4.59 2.74
CA GLY A 49 -10.15 -5.19 2.36
C GLY A 49 -11.18 -4.16 1.86
N LYS A 50 -10.75 -2.92 1.58
CA LYS A 50 -11.63 -1.85 1.07
C LYS A 50 -11.41 -1.53 -0.40
N ILE A 51 -10.44 -2.14 -1.04
CA ILE A 51 -10.27 -2.15 -2.49
C ILE A 51 -10.41 -3.59 -2.94
N GLU A 52 -11.36 -3.84 -3.82
CA GLU A 52 -11.72 -5.18 -4.30
C GLU A 52 -11.54 -5.27 -5.81
N ILE A 53 -11.23 -6.47 -6.29
CA ILE A 53 -11.17 -6.80 -7.72
C ILE A 53 -12.47 -7.51 -8.09
N SER A 54 -13.27 -6.90 -8.94
CA SER A 54 -14.54 -7.49 -9.41
C SER A 54 -14.26 -8.65 -10.36
N SER A 55 -14.36 -9.87 -9.86
CA SER A 55 -14.05 -11.10 -10.64
C SER A 55 -14.91 -11.27 -11.90
N GLY A 56 -16.17 -10.76 -11.88
CA GLY A 56 -17.10 -10.86 -13.02
C GLY A 56 -16.68 -10.04 -14.24
N TYR A 57 -15.86 -9.00 -14.06
CA TYR A 57 -15.39 -8.11 -15.14
C TYR A 57 -13.85 -8.11 -15.26
N THR A 58 -13.20 -9.02 -14.53
CA THR A 58 -11.74 -9.19 -14.59
C THR A 58 -11.44 -10.43 -15.42
N CYS A 59 -10.88 -10.22 -16.63
CA CYS A 59 -10.65 -11.30 -17.58
C CYS A 59 -9.45 -11.00 -18.51
N TYR A 60 -8.94 -12.04 -19.17
CA TYR A 60 -7.84 -11.95 -20.14
C TYR A 60 -8.34 -12.12 -21.58
N ASN A 61 -8.00 -11.19 -22.47
CA ASN A 61 -8.46 -11.22 -23.88
C ASN A 61 -7.44 -11.76 -24.88
N GLY A 62 -6.38 -12.43 -24.42
CA GLY A 62 -5.29 -12.97 -25.27
C GLY A 62 -4.09 -12.02 -25.41
N THR A 63 -4.25 -10.72 -25.23
CA THR A 63 -3.17 -9.71 -25.35
C THR A 63 -3.09 -8.73 -24.18
N ALA A 64 -4.22 -8.56 -23.48
CA ALA A 64 -4.31 -7.64 -22.36
C ALA A 64 -5.19 -8.22 -21.24
N MET A 65 -4.91 -7.80 -20.05
CA MET A 65 -5.68 -8.09 -18.85
C MET A 65 -6.64 -6.95 -18.58
N GLN A 66 -7.93 -7.23 -18.48
CA GLN A 66 -8.92 -6.31 -17.95
C GLN A 66 -9.04 -6.53 -16.46
N VAL A 67 -8.89 -5.48 -15.66
CA VAL A 67 -8.99 -5.53 -14.21
C VAL A 67 -9.98 -4.45 -13.77
N GLN A 68 -11.12 -4.87 -13.23
CA GLN A 68 -12.07 -3.96 -12.65
C GLN A 68 -11.81 -3.83 -11.15
N VAL A 69 -11.55 -2.61 -10.71
CA VAL A 69 -11.26 -2.28 -9.32
C VAL A 69 -12.42 -1.48 -8.74
N HIS A 70 -12.94 -1.96 -7.65
CA HIS A 70 -14.00 -1.35 -6.84
C HIS A 70 -13.38 -0.75 -5.57
N ILE A 71 -13.72 0.49 -5.25
CA ILE A 71 -13.32 1.15 -4.01
C ILE A 71 -14.53 1.32 -3.11
N LEU A 72 -14.42 0.80 -1.89
CA LEU A 72 -15.40 1.01 -0.83
C LEU A 72 -15.16 2.37 -0.13
N GLU A 73 -15.59 2.53 1.10
CA GLU A 73 -15.63 3.79 1.84
C GLU A 73 -14.22 4.28 2.29
N ILE A 74 -13.29 4.50 1.36
CA ILE A 74 -11.91 4.93 1.68
C ILE A 74 -11.34 5.99 0.74
N LYS A 75 -12.15 6.56 -0.14
CA LYS A 75 -11.68 7.51 -1.16
C LYS A 75 -10.83 8.65 -0.57
N ASP A 76 -11.22 9.13 0.59
CA ASP A 76 -10.52 10.22 1.26
C ASP A 76 -9.21 9.82 1.97
N LEU A 77 -8.95 8.53 2.12
CA LEU A 77 -7.77 8.00 2.81
C LEU A 77 -6.63 7.65 1.86
N ILE A 78 -6.93 7.43 0.57
CA ILE A 78 -5.97 6.96 -0.42
C ILE A 78 -5.64 8.01 -1.48
N ASP A 79 -4.42 7.96 -2.01
CA ASP A 79 -4.02 8.68 -3.24
C ASP A 79 -4.27 7.82 -4.48
N GLY A 80 -4.29 6.49 -4.32
CA GLY A 80 -4.47 5.53 -5.38
C GLY A 80 -4.22 4.11 -4.92
N PHE A 81 -3.86 3.26 -5.87
CA PHE A 81 -3.53 1.86 -5.60
C PHE A 81 -2.51 1.33 -6.61
N SER A 82 -2.00 0.16 -6.33
CA SER A 82 -1.09 -0.55 -7.22
C SER A 82 -1.69 -1.90 -7.59
N ILE A 83 -1.67 -2.24 -8.88
CA ILE A 83 -2.07 -3.55 -9.39
C ILE A 83 -0.80 -4.34 -9.69
N GLU A 84 -0.69 -5.51 -9.07
CA GLU A 84 0.38 -6.47 -9.33
C GLU A 84 -0.17 -7.65 -10.14
N LEU A 85 0.45 -7.93 -11.26
CA LEU A 85 0.21 -9.11 -12.08
C LEU A 85 1.33 -10.10 -11.85
N GLY A 86 1.05 -11.20 -11.16
CA GLY A 86 2.02 -12.25 -10.84
C GLY A 86 1.88 -13.44 -11.79
N GLY A 87 3.03 -14.00 -12.21
CA GLY A 87 3.11 -15.13 -13.13
C GLY A 87 4.57 -15.52 -13.35
N ALA A 88 4.94 -15.78 -14.61
CA ALA A 88 6.34 -16.01 -15.00
C ALA A 88 7.24 -14.79 -14.72
N SER A 89 6.66 -13.60 -14.72
CA SER A 89 7.25 -12.35 -14.24
C SER A 89 6.23 -11.60 -13.40
N THR A 90 6.71 -10.80 -12.45
CA THR A 90 5.85 -9.94 -11.65
C THR A 90 5.94 -8.51 -12.18
N ASN A 91 4.82 -7.96 -12.59
CA ASN A 91 4.69 -6.59 -13.03
C ASN A 91 3.80 -5.82 -12.05
N ASN A 92 4.21 -4.61 -11.71
CA ASN A 92 3.49 -3.74 -10.78
C ASN A 92 3.15 -2.41 -11.46
N PHE A 93 1.88 -2.03 -11.43
CA PHE A 93 1.35 -0.82 -12.06
C PHE A 93 0.73 0.09 -11.01
N LYS A 94 1.35 1.23 -10.79
CA LYS A 94 0.89 2.22 -9.81
C LYS A 94 -0.13 3.15 -10.46
N ILE A 95 -1.37 3.13 -9.98
CA ILE A 95 -2.49 3.92 -10.47
C ILE A 95 -2.73 5.08 -9.51
N LEU A 96 -2.48 6.28 -9.97
CA LEU A 96 -2.76 7.54 -9.28
C LEU A 96 -3.55 8.45 -10.21
N ASN A 97 -4.32 9.39 -9.65
CA ASN A 97 -5.03 10.37 -10.45
C ASN A 97 -4.06 11.22 -11.31
N ASP A 98 -4.49 11.54 -12.53
CA ASP A 98 -3.77 12.39 -13.49
C ASP A 98 -2.38 11.87 -13.89
N THR A 99 -2.06 10.60 -13.63
CA THR A 99 -0.78 10.00 -14.02
C THR A 99 -0.90 9.24 -15.35
N PHE A 100 0.22 9.09 -16.03
CA PHE A 100 0.36 8.20 -17.17
C PHE A 100 1.12 6.94 -16.76
N VAL A 101 0.58 5.77 -17.08
CA VAL A 101 1.21 4.47 -16.78
C VAL A 101 1.40 3.70 -18.07
N THR A 102 2.65 3.44 -18.43
CA THR A 102 2.97 2.72 -19.65
C THR A 102 2.39 1.31 -19.63
N GLY A 103 1.68 0.94 -20.69
CA GLY A 103 1.05 -0.39 -20.81
C GLY A 103 -0.28 -0.52 -20.07
N VAL A 104 -0.80 0.55 -19.49
CA VAL A 104 -2.12 0.59 -18.87
C VAL A 104 -2.97 1.64 -19.56
N ASN A 105 -4.20 1.26 -19.90
CA ASN A 105 -5.23 2.14 -20.43
C ASN A 105 -6.48 2.01 -19.55
N MET A 106 -7.30 3.04 -19.52
CA MET A 106 -8.62 2.97 -18.89
C MET A 106 -9.71 2.78 -19.93
N CYS A 107 -10.74 2.07 -19.55
CA CYS A 107 -11.96 1.98 -20.33
C CYS A 107 -12.62 3.35 -20.42
N ASN A 108 -12.96 3.77 -21.65
CA ASN A 108 -13.68 5.02 -21.94
C ASN A 108 -13.02 6.35 -21.55
N SER A 109 -11.71 6.35 -21.28
CA SER A 109 -11.00 7.58 -20.93
C SER A 109 -9.72 7.77 -21.72
N ALA A 110 -9.36 9.03 -21.94
CA ALA A 110 -8.13 9.42 -22.60
C ALA A 110 -6.93 9.29 -21.65
N LEU A 111 -5.88 8.66 -22.10
CA LEU A 111 -4.45 8.75 -21.73
C LEU A 111 -4.02 8.91 -20.25
N LYS A 112 -4.84 9.44 -19.37
CA LYS A 112 -4.48 9.65 -17.96
C LYS A 112 -5.24 8.69 -17.06
N MET A 113 -4.56 8.16 -16.07
CA MET A 113 -5.15 7.29 -15.07
C MET A 113 -6.03 8.08 -14.11
N GLU A 114 -7.15 7.51 -13.74
CA GLU A 114 -8.03 8.00 -12.69
C GLU A 114 -8.32 6.87 -11.71
N VAL A 115 -8.24 7.17 -10.45
CA VAL A 115 -8.76 6.31 -9.38
C VAL A 115 -10.30 6.43 -9.40
N PRO A 116 -11.08 5.38 -9.04
CA PRO A 116 -12.52 5.50 -8.92
C PRO A 116 -12.94 6.78 -8.20
N PRO A 117 -13.88 7.59 -8.75
CA PRO A 117 -14.05 8.99 -8.35
C PRO A 117 -14.72 9.17 -7.00
N ALA A 118 -15.45 8.17 -6.53
CA ALA A 118 -16.18 8.20 -5.26
C ALA A 118 -16.18 6.83 -4.60
N ASP A 119 -16.56 6.80 -3.33
CA ASP A 119 -16.80 5.55 -2.61
C ASP A 119 -17.91 4.74 -3.30
N ASN A 120 -17.79 3.42 -3.23
CA ASN A 120 -18.68 2.45 -3.88
C ASN A 120 -18.75 2.62 -5.41
N THR A 121 -17.67 3.09 -6.02
CA THR A 121 -17.53 3.16 -7.49
C THR A 121 -16.42 2.24 -7.98
N GLU A 122 -16.46 1.93 -9.26
CA GLU A 122 -15.54 1.02 -9.92
C GLU A 122 -14.97 1.62 -11.21
N ARG A 123 -13.80 1.14 -11.58
CA ARG A 123 -13.14 1.46 -12.84
C ARG A 123 -12.45 0.23 -13.41
N THR A 124 -12.49 0.11 -14.74
CA THR A 124 -11.82 -0.97 -15.46
C THR A 124 -10.53 -0.46 -16.09
N TYR A 125 -9.45 -1.15 -15.81
CA TYR A 125 -8.11 -0.91 -16.33
C TYR A 125 -7.73 -2.02 -17.30
N VAL A 126 -7.20 -1.65 -18.46
CA VAL A 126 -6.72 -2.58 -19.48
C VAL A 126 -5.21 -2.55 -19.47
N ILE A 127 -4.59 -3.65 -19.05
CA ILE A 127 -3.15 -3.77 -18.85
C ILE A 127 -2.58 -4.70 -19.91
N THR A 128 -1.69 -4.20 -20.77
CA THR A 128 -1.00 -5.02 -21.76
C THR A 128 0.00 -5.93 -21.06
N ALA A 129 -0.32 -7.20 -20.95
CA ALA A 129 0.49 -8.21 -20.26
C ALA A 129 0.12 -9.60 -20.75
N ASN A 130 1.00 -10.59 -20.51
CA ASN A 130 0.65 -12.00 -20.62
C ASN A 130 -0.34 -12.38 -19.51
N LYS A 131 -1.12 -13.45 -19.72
CA LYS A 131 -2.08 -13.95 -18.73
C LYS A 131 -1.35 -14.21 -17.41
N PRO A 132 -1.71 -13.47 -16.33
CA PRO A 132 -1.11 -13.71 -15.02
C PRO A 132 -1.74 -14.92 -14.33
N ASN A 133 -1.06 -15.46 -13.32
CA ASN A 133 -1.62 -16.51 -12.45
C ASN A 133 -2.31 -15.93 -11.23
N VAL A 134 -1.97 -14.69 -10.89
CA VAL A 134 -2.53 -13.99 -9.73
C VAL A 134 -2.54 -12.50 -9.99
N ILE A 135 -3.59 -11.84 -9.53
CA ILE A 135 -3.72 -10.38 -9.50
C ILE A 135 -3.86 -9.97 -8.04
N ARG A 136 -3.11 -8.95 -7.66
CA ARG A 136 -3.20 -8.35 -6.31
C ARG A 136 -3.37 -6.86 -6.44
N VAL A 137 -4.14 -6.28 -5.52
CA VAL A 137 -4.30 -4.82 -5.43
C VAL A 137 -3.84 -4.34 -4.05
N TYR A 138 -3.03 -3.29 -4.06
CA TYR A 138 -2.42 -2.69 -2.86
C TYR A 138 -2.86 -1.24 -2.73
N PRO A 139 -3.54 -0.84 -1.66
CA PRO A 139 -3.87 0.55 -1.40
C PRO A 139 -2.61 1.41 -1.24
N ILE A 140 -2.67 2.65 -1.72
CA ILE A 140 -1.64 3.66 -1.50
C ILE A 140 -2.29 4.81 -0.74
N LEU A 141 -1.89 4.96 0.51
CA LEU A 141 -2.39 6.03 1.38
C LEU A 141 -1.96 7.42 0.91
N LYS A 142 -2.69 8.43 1.33
CA LYS A 142 -2.25 9.83 1.23
C LYS A 142 -0.87 9.97 1.87
N GLY A 143 0.09 10.48 1.08
CA GLY A 143 1.51 10.48 1.46
C GLY A 143 2.35 9.38 0.80
N GLY A 144 1.74 8.56 -0.08
CA GLY A 144 2.44 7.63 -0.98
C GLY A 144 2.84 6.29 -0.37
N LYS A 145 2.46 6.00 0.88
CA LYS A 145 2.74 4.71 1.53
C LYS A 145 1.83 3.62 0.95
N ALA A 146 2.42 2.54 0.45
CA ALA A 146 1.70 1.34 0.07
C ALA A 146 1.40 0.48 1.31
N CYS A 147 0.20 -0.09 1.36
CA CYS A 147 -0.24 -1.06 2.36
C CYS A 147 -0.11 -2.49 1.82
N ASP A 148 -0.45 -3.47 2.65
CA ASP A 148 -0.54 -4.87 2.22
C ASP A 148 -1.68 -5.06 1.21
N ALA A 149 -1.67 -6.20 0.51
CA ALA A 149 -2.70 -6.52 -0.47
C ALA A 149 -4.10 -6.45 0.15
N SER A 150 -4.96 -5.65 -0.46
CA SER A 150 -6.36 -5.52 -0.07
C SER A 150 -7.20 -6.66 -0.61
N ASP A 151 -6.89 -7.09 -1.84
CA ASP A 151 -7.58 -8.21 -2.48
C ASP A 151 -6.65 -8.99 -3.41
N ILE A 152 -6.97 -10.28 -3.63
CA ILE A 152 -6.18 -11.23 -4.40
C ILE A 152 -7.10 -12.12 -5.22
N VAL A 153 -6.91 -12.13 -6.56
CA VAL A 153 -7.61 -13.00 -7.49
C VAL A 153 -6.62 -13.99 -8.12
N THR A 154 -6.92 -15.29 -8.02
CA THR A 154 -6.11 -16.38 -8.58
C THR A 154 -6.80 -17.12 -9.72
N GLU A 155 -8.11 -17.02 -9.82
CA GLU A 155 -8.90 -17.62 -10.90
C GLU A 155 -9.21 -16.55 -11.96
N ILE A 156 -8.41 -16.55 -13.04
CA ILE A 156 -8.52 -15.57 -14.10
C ILE A 156 -9.13 -16.24 -15.33
N SER A 157 -10.37 -15.89 -15.63
CA SER A 157 -11.09 -16.34 -16.80
C SER A 157 -10.60 -15.65 -18.08
N ASP A 158 -10.85 -16.27 -19.23
CA ASP A 158 -10.72 -15.58 -20.50
C ASP A 158 -11.99 -14.77 -20.78
N CYS A 159 -11.85 -13.60 -21.42
CA CYS A 159 -13.00 -12.76 -21.74
C CYS A 159 -13.87 -13.47 -22.80
N PHE A 160 -15.16 -13.57 -22.55
CA PHE A 160 -16.12 -14.21 -23.46
C PHE A 160 -16.80 -13.18 -24.37
N GLY A 161 -16.76 -13.43 -25.69
CA GLY A 161 -17.52 -12.68 -26.70
C GLY A 161 -16.79 -11.46 -27.25
N ASP A 162 -17.47 -10.81 -28.23
CA ASP A 162 -17.02 -9.56 -28.88
C ASP A 162 -17.03 -8.34 -27.96
N GLU A 163 -17.34 -8.50 -26.68
CA GLU A 163 -17.25 -7.49 -25.65
C GLU A 163 -15.79 -7.23 -25.20
N GLN A 164 -14.90 -7.09 -26.16
CA GLN A 164 -13.57 -6.48 -25.97
C GLN A 164 -13.67 -4.98 -25.71
N THR A 165 -14.84 -4.45 -25.70
CA THR A 165 -15.10 -3.06 -25.38
C THR A 165 -15.50 -2.99 -23.93
N CYS A 166 -14.73 -2.22 -23.20
CA CYS A 166 -15.04 -1.72 -21.88
C CYS A 166 -16.56 -1.54 -21.64
N PRO A 167 -17.08 -2.03 -20.52
CA PRO A 167 -18.48 -1.87 -20.16
C PRO A 167 -18.87 -0.39 -20.06
#